data_17f163466cb5b08d950c91588604275e
#
_entry.id   17f163466cb5b08d950c91588604275e
#
_cell.length_a   1.000
_cell.length_b   1.000
_cell.length_c   1.000
_cell.angle_alpha   90.00
_cell.angle_beta   90.00
_cell.angle_gamma   90.00
#
_symmetry.space_group_name_H-M   'P 1'
#
loop_
_entity.id
_entity.type
_entity.pdbx_description
1 polymer ?
#
loop_
_entity_poly.entity_id
_entity_poly.type
_entity_poly.pdbx_seq_one_letter_code
_entity_poly.pdbx_strand_id
1 'polypeptide(L)'
;MNKKMLNYFSVLYLGTPLLVFSIGYLRWYITVAVLALFLLASCRVLQSLRRESVCSEISISPQNILIAAIASFAISFLLGVGGYYTQSTDWMAKNPVLNDLVDSAWPVIIYPKCMSAEIQAFIGSDPLALVYYFFFYMPAACIGKLFGIGAAHFALYFWTAIGLFLVICSLVLFSFPKICSKRYACLIVLFFIFFGG
;
A
#
# COMPACT_ATOMS: atom_id res chain seq x y z
N MET A 1 -16.61 -0.24 -13.55
CA MET A 1 -15.28 0.43 -13.58
C MET A 1 -14.58 0.02 -14.88
N ASN A 2 -14.12 0.98 -15.66
CA ASN A 2 -13.43 0.69 -16.92
C ASN A 2 -11.90 0.57 -16.69
N LYS A 3 -11.19 -0.03 -17.66
CA LYS A 3 -9.74 -0.24 -17.62
C LYS A 3 -8.96 1.05 -17.36
N LYS A 4 -9.40 2.18 -17.92
CA LYS A 4 -8.73 3.48 -17.71
C LYS A 4 -8.80 3.92 -16.25
N MET A 5 -9.98 3.88 -15.65
CA MET A 5 -10.14 4.25 -14.23
C MET A 5 -9.29 3.36 -13.32
N LEU A 6 -9.29 2.04 -13.55
CA LEU A 6 -8.49 1.12 -12.77
C LEU A 6 -7.00 1.47 -12.83
N ASN A 7 -6.48 1.71 -14.03
CA ASN A 7 -5.08 2.07 -14.22
C ASN A 7 -4.73 3.41 -13.55
N TYR A 8 -5.62 4.42 -13.62
CA TYR A 8 -5.42 5.70 -12.90
C TYR A 8 -5.32 5.50 -11.39
N PHE A 9 -6.25 4.74 -10.81
CA PHE A 9 -6.23 4.46 -9.38
C PHE A 9 -5.00 3.65 -8.97
N SER A 10 -4.56 2.70 -9.81
CA SER A 10 -3.35 1.91 -9.54
C SER A 10 -2.10 2.78 -9.55
N VAL A 11 -1.95 3.71 -10.51
CA VAL A 11 -0.83 4.65 -10.55
C VAL A 11 -0.83 5.58 -9.34
N LEU A 12 -2.00 6.11 -8.95
CA LEU A 12 -2.12 6.93 -7.74
C LEU A 12 -1.77 6.14 -6.48
N TYR A 13 -2.30 4.93 -6.35
CA TYR A 13 -2.02 4.07 -5.20
C TYR A 13 -0.53 3.78 -5.07
N LEU A 14 0.13 3.34 -6.14
CA LEU A 14 1.56 3.06 -6.13
C LEU A 14 2.42 4.31 -5.96
N GLY A 15 1.97 5.45 -6.46
CA GLY A 15 2.67 6.72 -6.35
C GLY A 15 2.58 7.36 -4.95
N THR A 16 1.50 7.12 -4.21
CA THR A 16 1.30 7.78 -2.92
C THR A 16 2.42 7.52 -1.91
N PRO A 17 2.88 6.27 -1.67
CA PRO A 17 4.02 6.04 -0.77
C PRO A 17 5.30 6.72 -1.27
N LEU A 18 5.54 6.74 -2.59
CA LEU A 18 6.70 7.41 -3.18
C LEU A 18 6.67 8.92 -2.93
N LEU A 19 5.51 9.55 -3.08
CA LEU A 19 5.31 10.97 -2.82
C LEU A 19 5.57 11.29 -1.35
N VAL A 20 4.97 10.53 -0.44
CA VAL A 20 5.12 10.71 1.00
C VAL A 20 6.58 10.52 1.41
N PHE A 21 7.22 9.45 0.94
CA PHE A 21 8.64 9.19 1.18
C PHE A 21 9.52 10.33 0.68
N SER A 22 9.32 10.78 -0.55
CA SER A 22 10.14 11.82 -1.15
C SER A 22 10.08 13.12 -0.35
N ILE A 23 8.90 13.49 0.14
CA ILE A 23 8.71 14.71 0.94
C ILE A 23 9.30 14.56 2.35
N GLY A 24 9.16 13.38 2.96
CA GLY A 24 9.53 13.16 4.36
C GLY A 24 11.00 12.77 4.57
N TYR A 25 11.64 12.12 3.59
CA TYR A 25 12.96 11.49 3.77
C TYR A 25 14.06 12.08 2.89
N LEU A 26 13.71 12.70 1.75
CA LEU A 26 14.71 13.21 0.82
C LEU A 26 14.95 14.69 1.01
N ARG A 27 16.15 15.13 0.63
CA ARG A 27 16.46 16.57 0.53
C ARG A 27 15.61 17.20 -0.57
N TRP A 28 15.15 18.42 -0.37
CA TRP A 28 14.21 19.12 -1.25
C TRP A 28 14.57 19.07 -2.75
N TYR A 29 15.85 19.19 -3.12
CA TYR A 29 16.29 19.14 -4.52
C TYR A 29 16.16 17.74 -5.12
N ILE A 30 16.41 16.67 -4.33
CA ILE A 30 16.19 15.28 -4.76
C ILE A 30 14.69 15.01 -4.88
N THR A 31 13.91 15.51 -3.93
CA THR A 31 12.45 15.42 -3.96
C THR A 31 11.89 16.00 -5.25
N VAL A 32 12.29 17.21 -5.63
CA VAL A 32 11.84 17.85 -6.88
C VAL A 32 12.19 16.97 -8.09
N ALA A 33 13.42 16.43 -8.17
CA ALA A 33 13.82 15.55 -9.26
C ALA A 33 12.99 14.27 -9.32
N VAL A 34 12.76 13.61 -8.18
CA VAL A 34 11.95 12.38 -8.09
C VAL A 34 10.49 12.66 -8.47
N LEU A 35 9.92 13.76 -7.99
CA LEU A 35 8.55 14.15 -8.35
C LEU A 35 8.39 14.45 -9.85
N ALA A 36 9.37 15.16 -10.43
CA ALA A 36 9.37 15.43 -11.87
C ALA A 36 9.43 14.13 -12.69
N LEU A 37 10.33 13.21 -12.33
CA LEU A 37 10.44 11.90 -12.98
C LEU A 37 9.16 11.07 -12.82
N PHE A 38 8.58 11.06 -11.63
CA PHE A 38 7.31 10.36 -11.39
C PHE A 38 6.16 10.94 -12.22
N LEU A 39 6.05 12.26 -12.31
CA LEU A 39 5.04 12.92 -13.15
C LEU A 39 5.25 12.59 -14.63
N LEU A 40 6.48 12.65 -15.13
CA LEU A 40 6.81 12.30 -16.51
C LEU A 40 6.47 10.83 -16.81
N ALA A 41 6.86 9.90 -15.93
CA ALA A 41 6.55 8.49 -16.07
C ALA A 41 5.03 8.23 -16.05
N SER A 42 4.31 8.84 -15.10
CA SER A 42 2.86 8.74 -14.99
C SER A 42 2.17 9.28 -16.25
N CYS A 43 2.58 10.44 -16.76
CA CYS A 43 2.05 10.99 -17.99
C CYS A 43 2.27 10.07 -19.19
N ARG A 44 3.47 9.46 -19.33
CA ARG A 44 3.78 8.50 -20.39
C ARG A 44 2.92 7.24 -20.30
N VAL A 45 2.80 6.66 -19.12
CA VAL A 45 1.93 5.50 -18.88
C VAL A 45 0.48 5.84 -19.23
N LEU A 46 -0.04 6.97 -18.77
CA LEU A 46 -1.40 7.38 -19.04
C LEU A 46 -1.67 7.70 -20.52
N GLN A 47 -0.67 8.27 -21.22
CA GLN A 47 -0.75 8.48 -22.67
C GLN A 47 -0.78 7.15 -23.43
N SER A 48 0.07 6.18 -23.08
CA SER A 48 0.06 4.84 -23.65
C SER A 48 -1.30 4.17 -23.49
N LEU A 49 -1.85 4.21 -22.27
CA LEU A 49 -3.16 3.66 -21.96
C LEU A 49 -4.31 4.33 -22.72
N ARG A 50 -4.19 5.62 -23.01
CA ARG A 50 -5.18 6.33 -23.87
C ARG A 50 -5.14 5.83 -25.31
N ARG A 51 -3.97 5.52 -25.86
CA ARG A 51 -3.83 5.02 -27.22
C ARG A 51 -4.39 3.61 -27.40
N GLU A 52 -4.16 2.72 -26.44
CA GLU A 52 -4.67 1.35 -26.48
C GLU A 52 -6.20 1.25 -26.36
N SER A 53 -6.86 2.24 -25.79
CA SER A 53 -8.28 2.19 -25.46
C SER A 53 -9.25 2.41 -26.62
N VAL A 54 -8.73 2.57 -27.85
CA VAL A 54 -9.57 2.72 -29.05
C VAL A 54 -10.22 1.37 -29.44
N CYS A 55 -9.69 0.23 -28.99
CA CYS A 55 -10.10 -1.08 -29.49
C CYS A 55 -11.03 -1.91 -28.60
N SER A 56 -11.22 -1.62 -27.30
CA SER A 56 -12.23 -2.34 -26.49
C SER A 56 -12.56 -1.63 -25.17
N GLU A 57 -13.80 -1.23 -24.99
CA GLU A 57 -14.35 -0.79 -23.70
C GLU A 57 -14.64 -2.00 -22.80
N ILE A 58 -13.58 -2.66 -22.32
CA ILE A 58 -13.76 -3.71 -21.30
C ILE A 58 -14.04 -3.03 -19.97
N SER A 59 -15.18 -3.35 -19.36
CA SER A 59 -15.58 -2.83 -18.06
C SER A 59 -15.93 -3.95 -17.09
N ILE A 60 -15.59 -3.75 -15.82
CA ILE A 60 -15.97 -4.65 -14.73
C ILE A 60 -17.42 -4.34 -14.35
N SER A 61 -18.26 -5.37 -14.24
CA SER A 61 -19.65 -5.20 -13.83
C SER A 61 -19.76 -4.66 -12.39
N PRO A 62 -20.82 -3.93 -12.03
CA PRO A 62 -21.01 -3.41 -10.66
C PRO A 62 -21.01 -4.52 -9.61
N GLN A 63 -21.54 -5.69 -9.95
CA GLN A 63 -21.58 -6.85 -9.05
C GLN A 63 -20.17 -7.38 -8.74
N ASN A 64 -19.28 -7.46 -9.74
CA ASN A 64 -17.90 -7.91 -9.56
C ASN A 64 -17.09 -6.86 -8.77
N ILE A 65 -17.38 -5.57 -8.95
CA ILE A 65 -16.78 -4.49 -8.14
C ILE A 65 -17.19 -4.66 -6.66
N LEU A 66 -18.45 -4.91 -6.39
CA LEU A 66 -18.94 -5.13 -5.02
C LEU A 66 -18.31 -6.37 -4.38
N ILE A 67 -18.24 -7.48 -5.12
CA ILE A 67 -17.58 -8.71 -4.63
C ILE A 67 -16.10 -8.43 -4.33
N ALA A 68 -15.37 -7.75 -5.24
CA ALA A 68 -13.97 -7.41 -5.03
C ALA A 68 -13.79 -6.50 -3.81
N ALA A 69 -14.67 -5.52 -3.60
CA ALA A 69 -14.60 -4.64 -2.44
C ALA A 69 -14.83 -5.40 -1.14
N ILE A 70 -15.93 -6.16 -1.03
CA ILE A 70 -16.23 -6.96 0.18
C ILE A 70 -15.08 -7.93 0.48
N ALA A 71 -14.57 -8.63 -0.54
CA ALA A 71 -13.49 -9.57 -0.38
C ALA A 71 -12.19 -8.88 0.10
N SER A 72 -11.84 -7.73 -0.46
CA SER A 72 -10.64 -7.00 -0.08
C SER A 72 -10.67 -6.55 1.39
N PHE A 73 -11.81 -6.03 1.85
CA PHE A 73 -11.98 -5.66 3.25
C PHE A 73 -11.99 -6.88 4.18
N ALA A 74 -12.67 -7.97 3.80
CA ALA A 74 -12.69 -9.20 4.57
C ALA A 74 -11.29 -9.84 4.69
N ILE A 75 -10.54 -9.92 3.57
CA ILE A 75 -9.17 -10.45 3.58
C ILE A 75 -8.25 -9.58 4.45
N SER A 76 -8.30 -8.25 4.31
CA SER A 76 -7.51 -7.34 5.14
C SER A 76 -7.82 -7.49 6.63
N PHE A 77 -9.08 -7.73 6.98
CA PHE A 77 -9.50 -8.03 8.35
C PHE A 77 -8.91 -9.35 8.85
N LEU A 78 -9.07 -10.43 8.09
CA LEU A 78 -8.56 -11.76 8.44
C LEU A 78 -7.04 -11.82 8.53
N LEU A 79 -6.32 -11.00 7.77
CA LEU A 79 -4.86 -10.84 7.87
C LEU A 79 -4.41 -10.04 9.11
N GLY A 80 -5.32 -9.58 9.94
CA GLY A 80 -5.02 -8.83 11.17
C GLY A 80 -4.47 -7.43 10.93
N VAL A 81 -4.65 -6.86 9.72
CA VAL A 81 -4.17 -5.52 9.40
C VAL A 81 -4.85 -4.49 10.30
N GLY A 82 -4.06 -3.61 10.91
CA GLY A 82 -4.57 -2.60 11.83
C GLY A 82 -4.92 -3.12 13.23
N GLY A 83 -4.68 -4.42 13.53
CA GLY A 83 -4.93 -4.98 14.86
C GLY A 83 -6.39 -5.34 15.14
N TYR A 84 -7.26 -5.38 14.13
CA TYR A 84 -8.70 -5.67 14.31
C TYR A 84 -9.03 -7.15 14.41
N TYR A 85 -8.07 -8.03 14.11
CA TYR A 85 -8.19 -9.47 14.20
C TYR A 85 -6.89 -10.09 14.73
N THR A 86 -6.85 -11.41 14.92
CA THR A 86 -5.65 -12.13 15.37
C THR A 86 -4.46 -11.84 14.43
N GLN A 87 -3.37 -11.39 15.03
CA GLN A 87 -2.16 -11.05 14.29
C GLN A 87 -1.16 -12.21 14.38
N SER A 88 -0.51 -12.53 13.26
CA SER A 88 0.63 -13.44 13.22
C SER A 88 1.86 -12.82 13.88
N THR A 89 2.89 -13.63 14.13
CA THR A 89 4.17 -13.18 14.71
C THR A 89 4.85 -12.06 13.91
N ASP A 90 4.61 -11.98 12.60
CA ASP A 90 5.13 -10.92 11.76
C ASP A 90 4.70 -9.52 12.19
N TRP A 91 3.53 -9.39 12.79
CA TRP A 91 3.03 -8.11 13.28
C TRP A 91 3.79 -7.57 14.47
N MET A 92 4.54 -8.44 15.19
CA MET A 92 5.43 -8.01 16.28
C MET A 92 6.55 -7.08 15.76
N ALA A 93 6.98 -7.24 14.50
CA ALA A 93 7.93 -6.33 13.86
C ALA A 93 7.25 -5.17 13.12
N LYS A 94 6.08 -5.42 12.53
CA LYS A 94 5.37 -4.45 11.67
C LYS A 94 4.71 -3.31 12.48
N ASN A 95 4.08 -3.62 13.62
CA ASN A 95 3.43 -2.62 14.45
C ASN A 95 4.42 -1.59 15.04
N PRO A 96 5.59 -1.99 15.59
CA PRO A 96 6.61 -1.02 16.02
C PRO A 96 7.06 -0.08 14.89
N VAL A 97 7.23 -0.59 13.66
CA VAL A 97 7.59 0.25 12.51
C VAL A 97 6.55 1.35 12.26
N LEU A 98 5.26 1.02 12.33
CA LEU A 98 4.21 2.02 12.19
C LEU A 98 4.23 3.03 13.34
N ASN A 99 4.44 2.57 14.58
CA ASN A 99 4.54 3.44 15.76
C ASN A 99 5.72 4.41 15.62
N ASP A 100 6.91 3.91 15.27
CA ASP A 100 8.10 4.72 15.07
C ASP A 100 7.89 5.77 13.97
N LEU A 101 7.21 5.42 12.89
CA LEU A 101 6.88 6.35 11.81
C LEU A 101 5.88 7.44 12.24
N VAL A 102 4.97 7.14 13.18
CA VAL A 102 4.00 8.12 13.70
C VAL A 102 4.64 9.03 14.73
N ASP A 103 5.38 8.47 15.67
CA ASP A 103 5.87 9.18 16.85
C ASP A 103 7.19 9.94 16.60
N SER A 104 8.02 9.47 15.65
CA SER A 104 9.33 10.08 15.38
C SER A 104 9.29 11.09 14.24
N ALA A 105 10.22 12.05 14.28
CA ALA A 105 10.47 12.92 13.12
C ALA A 105 11.05 12.10 11.95
N TRP A 106 10.72 12.49 10.71
CA TRP A 106 11.28 11.86 9.52
C TRP A 106 12.52 12.62 9.01
N PRO A 107 13.59 11.91 8.59
CA PRO A 107 13.78 10.45 8.63
C PRO A 107 13.88 9.90 10.06
N VAL A 108 13.33 8.71 10.31
CA VAL A 108 13.37 8.07 11.62
C VAL A 108 14.79 7.61 11.92
N ILE A 109 15.37 8.18 12.98
CA ILE A 109 16.71 7.85 13.47
C ILE A 109 16.60 7.32 14.90
N ILE A 110 17.14 6.13 15.11
CA ILE A 110 17.16 5.45 16.40
C ILE A 110 18.53 5.68 17.04
N TYR A 111 18.55 6.18 18.27
CA TYR A 111 19.77 6.41 19.03
C TYR A 111 20.01 5.28 20.03
N PRO A 112 21.02 4.40 19.82
CA PRO A 112 21.27 3.25 20.71
C PRO A 112 21.54 3.65 22.15
N LYS A 113 22.02 4.87 22.40
CA LYS A 113 22.26 5.39 23.77
C LYS A 113 21.04 5.39 24.68
N CYS A 114 19.83 5.33 24.11
CA CYS A 114 18.58 5.26 24.84
C CYS A 114 18.13 3.80 25.11
N MET A 115 18.89 2.80 24.65
CA MET A 115 18.58 1.39 24.75
C MET A 115 19.34 0.72 25.89
N SER A 116 19.01 -0.55 26.23
CA SER A 116 19.74 -1.33 27.23
C SER A 116 21.20 -1.56 26.82
N ALA A 117 22.08 -1.72 27.82
CA ALA A 117 23.50 -1.97 27.59
C ALA A 117 23.78 -3.19 26.71
N GLU A 118 22.94 -4.23 26.83
CA GLU A 118 23.04 -5.46 26.02
C GLU A 118 22.78 -5.19 24.53
N ILE A 119 21.76 -4.37 24.23
CA ILE A 119 21.43 -3.97 22.85
C ILE A 119 22.55 -3.08 22.29
N GLN A 120 23.06 -2.13 23.11
CA GLN A 120 24.17 -1.27 22.69
C GLN A 120 25.45 -2.06 22.37
N ALA A 121 25.75 -3.11 23.15
CA ALA A 121 26.89 -3.99 22.91
C ALA A 121 26.77 -4.74 21.56
N PHE A 122 25.55 -5.04 21.13
CA PHE A 122 25.29 -5.75 19.89
C PHE A 122 25.27 -4.87 18.65
N ILE A 123 24.62 -3.68 18.72
CA ILE A 123 24.40 -2.80 17.56
C ILE A 123 25.39 -1.62 17.50
N GLY A 124 26.19 -1.42 18.53
CA GLY A 124 27.12 -0.27 18.63
C GLY A 124 26.47 1.00 19.18
N SER A 125 27.23 2.10 19.16
CA SER A 125 26.81 3.40 19.71
C SER A 125 26.32 4.40 18.66
N ASP A 126 26.48 4.09 17.38
CA ASP A 126 26.15 5.01 16.28
C ASP A 126 24.64 5.09 16.02
N PRO A 127 24.15 6.26 15.59
CA PRO A 127 22.75 6.41 15.22
C PRO A 127 22.38 5.50 14.05
N LEU A 128 21.26 4.80 14.17
CA LEU A 128 20.72 3.86 13.15
C LEU A 128 19.52 4.48 12.45
N ALA A 129 19.50 4.41 11.13
CA ALA A 129 18.31 4.78 10.36
C ALA A 129 17.34 3.60 10.25
N LEU A 130 16.06 3.88 10.34
CA LEU A 130 15.03 2.87 10.06
C LEU A 130 15.05 2.54 8.57
N VAL A 131 15.40 1.29 8.22
CA VAL A 131 15.49 0.80 6.82
C VAL A 131 14.61 -0.41 6.53
N TYR A 132 13.77 -0.82 7.49
CA TYR A 132 12.87 -1.97 7.35
C TYR A 132 11.64 -1.57 6.54
N TYR A 133 11.18 -2.35 5.63
CA TYR A 133 9.98 -2.25 4.74
C TYR A 133 8.90 -1.19 5.09
N PHE A 134 9.31 0.01 5.50
CA PHE A 134 8.42 1.05 6.03
C PHE A 134 7.64 1.82 4.97
N PHE A 135 8.06 1.74 3.71
CA PHE A 135 7.51 2.51 2.60
C PHE A 135 5.99 2.32 2.45
N PHE A 136 5.51 1.10 2.62
CA PHE A 136 4.10 0.77 2.55
C PHE A 136 3.27 1.42 3.68
N TYR A 137 3.88 1.64 4.83
CA TYR A 137 3.23 2.22 6.01
C TYR A 137 3.15 3.75 5.98
N MET A 138 3.92 4.42 5.14
CA MET A 138 4.05 5.87 5.13
C MET A 138 2.73 6.62 4.90
N PRO A 139 1.82 6.22 4.01
CA PRO A 139 0.52 6.89 3.87
C PRO A 139 -0.31 6.81 5.15
N ALA A 140 -0.30 5.67 5.82
CA ALA A 140 -0.99 5.47 7.10
C ALA A 140 -0.32 6.27 8.23
N ALA A 141 1.01 6.30 8.26
CA ALA A 141 1.77 7.08 9.24
C ALA A 141 1.53 8.59 9.10
N CYS A 142 1.36 9.12 7.87
CA CYS A 142 0.94 10.51 7.67
C CYS A 142 -0.36 10.84 8.38
N ILE A 143 -1.35 9.95 8.26
CA ILE A 143 -2.65 10.12 8.94
C ILE A 143 -2.45 10.00 10.45
N GLY A 144 -1.61 9.07 10.89
CA GLY A 144 -1.27 8.90 12.30
C GLY A 144 -0.59 10.10 12.93
N LYS A 145 0.30 10.78 12.20
CA LYS A 145 0.92 12.03 12.67
C LYS A 145 -0.09 13.17 12.92
N LEU A 146 -1.22 13.17 12.22
CA LEU A 146 -2.25 14.19 12.38
C LEU A 146 -3.29 13.81 13.44
N PHE A 147 -3.64 12.52 13.54
CA PHE A 147 -4.80 12.04 14.31
C PHE A 147 -4.47 10.95 15.34
N GLY A 148 -3.20 10.63 15.50
CA GLY A 148 -2.73 9.62 16.45
C GLY A 148 -2.67 8.20 15.89
N ILE A 149 -2.07 7.30 16.69
CA ILE A 149 -1.75 5.91 16.29
C ILE A 149 -2.99 5.08 15.91
N GLY A 150 -4.12 5.28 16.58
CA GLY A 150 -5.37 4.60 16.26
C GLY A 150 -5.85 4.92 14.84
N ALA A 151 -5.70 6.18 14.41
CA ALA A 151 -6.01 6.61 13.05
C ALA A 151 -5.02 6.01 12.03
N ALA A 152 -3.74 5.83 12.40
CA ALA A 152 -2.76 5.15 11.56
C ALA A 152 -3.14 3.69 11.31
N HIS A 153 -3.54 2.94 12.35
CA HIS A 153 -4.00 1.56 12.21
C HIS A 153 -5.23 1.46 11.31
N PHE A 154 -6.20 2.34 11.50
CA PHE A 154 -7.39 2.41 10.64
C PHE A 154 -7.02 2.74 9.19
N ALA A 155 -6.16 3.72 8.99
CA ALA A 155 -5.67 4.10 7.66
C ALA A 155 -4.88 2.97 6.99
N LEU A 156 -4.06 2.22 7.74
CA LEU A 156 -3.33 1.07 7.22
C LEU A 156 -4.28 -0.05 6.76
N TYR A 157 -5.34 -0.32 7.53
CA TYR A 157 -6.37 -1.27 7.16
C TYR A 157 -7.03 -0.89 5.83
N PHE A 158 -7.48 0.35 5.70
CA PHE A 158 -8.09 0.85 4.45
C PHE A 158 -7.11 0.87 3.29
N TRP A 159 -5.87 1.28 3.53
CA TRP A 159 -4.81 1.30 2.54
C TRP A 159 -4.57 -0.09 1.94
N THR A 160 -4.45 -1.10 2.81
CA THR A 160 -4.30 -2.51 2.40
C THR A 160 -5.52 -3.00 1.62
N ALA A 161 -6.72 -2.73 2.12
CA ALA A 161 -7.96 -3.12 1.46
C ALA A 161 -8.09 -2.50 0.05
N ILE A 162 -7.72 -1.23 -0.12
CA ILE A 162 -7.70 -0.57 -1.44
C ILE A 162 -6.68 -1.25 -2.36
N GLY A 163 -5.49 -1.58 -1.87
CA GLY A 163 -4.48 -2.29 -2.66
C GLY A 163 -4.98 -3.64 -3.16
N LEU A 164 -5.54 -4.46 -2.27
CA LEU A 164 -6.15 -5.75 -2.63
C LEU A 164 -7.31 -5.59 -3.61
N PHE A 165 -8.16 -4.60 -3.40
CA PHE A 165 -9.25 -4.28 -4.33
C PHE A 165 -8.74 -3.99 -5.74
N LEU A 166 -7.71 -3.17 -5.89
CA LEU A 166 -7.12 -2.86 -7.18
C LEU A 166 -6.49 -4.10 -7.84
N VAL A 167 -5.84 -4.97 -7.06
CA VAL A 167 -5.27 -6.23 -7.55
C VAL A 167 -6.36 -7.16 -8.03
N ILE A 168 -7.41 -7.40 -7.23
CA ILE A 168 -8.55 -8.28 -7.60
C ILE A 168 -9.22 -7.75 -8.87
N CYS A 169 -9.51 -6.45 -8.94
CA CYS A 169 -10.09 -5.84 -10.13
C CYS A 169 -9.20 -5.98 -11.37
N SER A 170 -7.88 -5.84 -11.21
CA SER A 170 -6.93 -6.02 -12.30
C SER A 170 -6.93 -7.45 -12.80
N LEU A 171 -6.91 -8.44 -11.91
CA LEU A 171 -6.96 -9.85 -12.27
C LEU A 171 -8.25 -10.21 -12.98
N VAL A 172 -9.40 -9.72 -12.50
CA VAL A 172 -10.70 -9.93 -13.18
C VAL A 172 -10.67 -9.35 -14.60
N LEU A 173 -10.07 -8.17 -14.77
CA LEU A 173 -10.04 -7.50 -16.07
C LEU A 173 -9.09 -8.16 -17.06
N PHE A 174 -7.91 -8.60 -16.59
CA PHE A 174 -6.86 -9.17 -17.45
C PHE A 174 -7.06 -10.65 -17.75
N SER A 175 -7.57 -11.43 -16.79
CA SER A 175 -7.71 -12.87 -16.96
C SER A 175 -8.90 -13.27 -17.84
N PHE A 176 -9.96 -12.43 -17.91
CA PHE A 176 -11.20 -12.81 -18.56
C PHE A 176 -11.85 -11.67 -19.36
N PRO A 177 -11.20 -11.16 -20.40
CA PRO A 177 -11.72 -10.03 -21.16
C PRO A 177 -13.05 -10.29 -21.87
N LYS A 178 -13.44 -11.56 -22.09
CA LYS A 178 -14.68 -11.95 -22.79
C LYS A 178 -15.77 -12.56 -21.89
N ILE A 179 -15.42 -12.98 -20.66
CA ILE A 179 -16.35 -13.72 -19.80
C ILE A 179 -16.32 -13.09 -18.40
N CYS A 180 -16.98 -11.94 -18.23
CA CYS A 180 -17.17 -11.30 -16.93
C CYS A 180 -18.25 -12.03 -16.10
N SER A 181 -18.09 -13.33 -15.84
CA SER A 181 -18.99 -14.11 -14.98
C SER A 181 -18.62 -13.91 -13.51
N LYS A 182 -19.65 -13.80 -12.64
CA LYS A 182 -19.50 -13.77 -11.17
C LYS A 182 -18.62 -14.91 -10.62
N ARG A 183 -18.67 -16.08 -11.27
CA ARG A 183 -17.90 -17.28 -10.89
C ARG A 183 -16.40 -17.04 -10.89
N TYR A 184 -15.87 -16.26 -11.84
CA TYR A 184 -14.43 -15.99 -11.93
C TYR A 184 -13.95 -14.99 -10.86
N ALA A 185 -14.76 -14.00 -10.53
CA ALA A 185 -14.42 -13.09 -9.41
C ALA A 185 -14.36 -13.89 -8.09
N CYS A 186 -15.30 -14.78 -7.86
CA CYS A 186 -15.28 -15.67 -6.68
C CYS A 186 -14.06 -16.61 -6.69
N LEU A 187 -13.68 -17.19 -7.84
CA LEU A 187 -12.49 -18.05 -7.94
C LEU A 187 -11.20 -17.30 -7.64
N ILE A 188 -11.05 -16.04 -8.10
CA ILE A 188 -9.90 -15.21 -7.79
C ILE A 188 -9.85 -14.91 -6.29
N VAL A 189 -10.98 -14.58 -5.67
CA VAL A 189 -11.06 -14.36 -4.22
C VAL A 189 -10.68 -15.63 -3.45
N LEU A 190 -11.20 -16.78 -3.83
CA LEU A 190 -10.86 -18.07 -3.23
C LEU A 190 -9.35 -18.36 -3.37
N PHE A 191 -8.77 -18.09 -4.54
CA PHE A 191 -7.33 -18.23 -4.74
C PHE A 191 -6.54 -17.39 -3.74
N PHE A 192 -6.91 -16.11 -3.52
CA PHE A 192 -6.24 -15.27 -2.53
C PHE A 192 -6.41 -15.78 -1.09
N ILE A 193 -7.57 -16.35 -0.75
CA ILE A 193 -7.80 -16.90 0.60
C ILE A 193 -6.93 -18.15 0.84
N PHE A 194 -6.77 -19.01 -0.16
CA PHE A 194 -6.06 -20.28 0.00
C PHE A 194 -4.55 -20.18 -0.23
N PHE A 195 -4.08 -19.25 -1.04
CA PHE A 195 -2.68 -19.15 -1.46
C PHE A 195 -2.00 -17.84 -1.09
N GLY A 196 -2.70 -16.87 -0.53
CA GLY A 196 -2.19 -15.54 -0.20
C GLY A 196 -1.86 -15.34 1.28
N GLY A 197 -1.96 -16.39 2.11
CA GLY A 197 -1.69 -16.36 3.54
C GLY A 197 -0.33 -16.90 3.90
#